data_96227ed11c000c5ffe9f9749a3981589
#
_entry.id   96227ed11c000c5ffe9f9749a3981589
#
_cell.length_a   1.000
_cell.length_b   1.000
_cell.length_c   1.000
_cell.angle_alpha   90.00
_cell.angle_beta   90.00
_cell.angle_gamma   90.00
#
_symmetry.space_group_name_H-M   'P 1'
#
loop_
_entity.id
_entity.type
_entity.pdbx_description
1 polymer ?
#
loop_
_entity_poly.entity_id
_entity_poly.type
_entity_poly.pdbx_seq_one_letter_code
_entity_poly.pdbx_strand_id
1 'polypeptide(L)'
;MQKQKKEEQSRNGSFPLGDGFGKCNFYQDDAHLVVEYLLTAPCEVEIALYTVQGELLAVYPKKEMRPGQYRESITIDPSPFRHYILRLVVNGKTYGEKI
;
A
#
# COMPACT_ATOMS: atom_id res chain seq x y z
N MET A 1 27.63 6.19 10.42
CA MET A 1 27.26 5.87 10.42
C MET A 1 26.14 5.40 10.60
N GLN A 2 25.51 5.08 10.86
CA GLN A 2 24.56 4.59 11.16
C GLN A 2 23.31 4.99 10.85
N LYS A 3 22.99 5.75 10.23
CA LYS A 3 21.88 6.13 9.86
C LYS A 3 21.13 5.14 9.18
N GLN A 4 21.67 4.25 8.67
CA GLN A 4 20.97 3.31 7.99
C GLN A 4 20.07 2.57 8.83
N LYS A 5 20.32 2.47 10.04
CA LYS A 5 19.49 1.79 10.85
C LYS A 5 18.15 2.29 10.87
N LYS A 6 17.92 3.49 10.72
CA LYS A 6 16.67 3.99 10.73
C LYS A 6 15.95 3.53 9.58
N GLU A 7 16.56 3.42 8.47
CA GLU A 7 15.89 2.99 7.31
C GLU A 7 15.45 1.59 7.40
N GLU A 8 16.17 0.77 8.12
CA GLU A 8 15.79 -0.57 8.22
C GLU A 8 14.51 -0.75 8.91
N GLN A 9 14.09 0.19 9.71
CA GLN A 9 12.87 0.06 10.42
C GLN A 9 11.69 0.62 9.69
N SER A 10 11.89 1.22 8.54
CA SER A 10 10.80 1.79 7.79
C SER A 10 10.10 0.73 7.00
N ARG A 11 8.78 0.77 6.99
CA ARG A 11 8.00 -0.06 6.11
C ARG A 11 7.95 0.64 4.77
N ASN A 12 8.54 0.05 3.76
CA ASN A 12 8.43 0.62 2.41
C ASN A 12 8.62 -0.46 1.39
N GLY A 13 8.13 -0.24 0.21
CA GLY A 13 8.27 -1.19 -0.88
C GLY A 13 7.45 -0.76 -2.07
N SER A 14 7.31 -1.66 -3.01
CA SER A 14 6.54 -1.40 -4.22
C SER A 14 5.85 -2.65 -4.67
N PHE A 15 4.77 -2.48 -5.43
CA PHE A 15 4.08 -3.58 -6.06
C PHE A 15 4.55 -3.70 -7.51
N PRO A 16 4.45 -4.89 -8.08
CA PRO A 16 4.84 -5.06 -9.48
C PRO A 16 3.94 -4.24 -10.40
N LEU A 17 4.47 -3.82 -11.52
CA LEU A 17 3.70 -3.09 -12.49
C LEU A 17 2.76 -4.04 -13.22
N GLY A 18 1.66 -3.51 -13.69
CA GLY A 18 0.66 -4.28 -14.43
C GLY A 18 -0.05 -3.42 -15.41
N ASP A 19 -1.07 -3.96 -16.04
CA ASP A 19 -1.82 -3.26 -17.07
C ASP A 19 -2.54 -2.06 -16.47
N GLY A 20 -2.27 -0.88 -17.01
CA GLY A 20 -2.90 0.33 -16.56
C GLY A 20 -2.34 0.87 -15.26
N PHE A 21 -1.31 0.23 -14.73
CA PHE A 21 -0.80 0.48 -13.41
C PHE A 21 0.69 0.73 -13.56
N GLY A 22 1.04 1.97 -13.63
CA GLY A 22 2.40 2.36 -13.97
C GLY A 22 3.36 2.29 -12.80
N LYS A 23 2.87 2.45 -11.56
CA LYS A 23 3.74 2.51 -10.44
C LYS A 23 2.91 2.44 -9.18
N CYS A 24 3.36 1.72 -8.18
CA CYS A 24 2.71 1.72 -6.88
C CYS A 24 3.74 1.48 -5.81
N ASN A 25 3.90 2.44 -4.91
CA ASN A 25 4.84 2.35 -3.81
C ASN A 25 4.09 2.53 -2.51
N PHE A 26 4.64 1.99 -1.45
CA PHE A 26 4.08 2.24 -0.13
C PHE A 26 5.22 2.56 0.83
N TYR A 27 4.95 3.37 1.83
CA TYR A 27 5.94 3.69 2.83
C TYR A 27 5.24 4.15 4.11
N GLN A 28 5.93 4.01 5.23
CA GLN A 28 5.42 4.49 6.50
C GLN A 28 5.88 5.91 6.73
N ASP A 29 4.94 6.77 7.14
CA ASP A 29 5.24 8.14 7.50
C ASP A 29 4.61 8.34 8.87
N ASP A 30 5.43 8.26 9.92
CA ASP A 30 4.99 8.36 11.30
C ASP A 30 3.95 7.27 11.58
N ALA A 31 2.75 7.62 11.95
CA ALA A 31 1.71 6.64 12.26
C ALA A 31 0.78 6.38 11.08
N HIS A 32 1.29 6.60 9.86
CA HIS A 32 0.49 6.39 8.66
C HIS A 32 1.22 5.50 7.68
N LEU A 33 0.47 4.66 7.00
CA LEU A 33 0.96 3.92 5.86
C LEU A 33 0.43 4.65 4.63
N VAL A 34 1.34 5.11 3.79
CA VAL A 34 0.99 5.88 2.60
C VAL A 34 1.16 4.98 1.39
N VAL A 35 0.15 4.94 0.54
CA VAL A 35 0.20 4.18 -0.71
C VAL A 35 0.06 5.18 -1.85
N GLU A 36 1.06 5.24 -2.72
CA GLU A 36 1.05 6.16 -3.85
C GLU A 36 1.08 5.36 -5.13
N TYR A 37 0.21 5.67 -6.06
CA TYR A 37 0.16 4.91 -7.30
C TYR A 37 -0.18 5.78 -8.49
N LEU A 38 0.29 5.34 -9.64
CA LEU A 38 0.09 6.02 -10.90
C LEU A 38 -0.68 5.09 -11.81
N LEU A 39 -1.84 5.54 -12.28
CA LEU A 39 -2.63 4.79 -13.25
C LEU A 39 -2.43 5.38 -14.62
N THR A 40 -2.12 4.55 -15.59
CA THR A 40 -1.92 4.97 -16.97
C THR A 40 -3.14 4.68 -17.82
N ALA A 41 -4.13 4.00 -17.27
CA ALA A 41 -5.40 3.73 -17.93
C ALA A 41 -6.47 3.68 -16.85
N PRO A 42 -7.76 3.78 -17.19
CA PRO A 42 -8.80 3.64 -16.19
C PRO A 42 -8.76 2.24 -15.58
N CYS A 43 -8.82 2.16 -14.26
CA CYS A 43 -8.73 0.90 -13.55
C CYS A 43 -9.68 0.88 -12.38
N GLU A 44 -10.16 -0.32 -12.02
CA GLU A 44 -10.83 -0.52 -10.76
C GLU A 44 -9.77 -0.80 -9.72
N VAL A 45 -9.78 -0.07 -8.62
CA VAL A 45 -8.75 -0.20 -7.59
C VAL A 45 -9.40 -0.37 -6.23
N GLU A 46 -8.90 -1.32 -5.46
CA GLU A 46 -9.31 -1.52 -4.09
C GLU A 46 -8.05 -1.68 -3.25
N ILE A 47 -7.98 -1.03 -2.09
CA ILE A 47 -6.85 -1.14 -1.19
C ILE A 47 -7.38 -1.54 0.17
N ALA A 48 -6.74 -2.52 0.79
CA ALA A 48 -7.16 -2.98 2.11
C ALA A 48 -5.95 -3.29 2.97
N LEU A 49 -6.10 -3.12 4.27
CA LEU A 49 -5.06 -3.43 5.22
C LEU A 49 -5.62 -4.40 6.24
N TYR A 50 -4.87 -5.47 6.49
CA TYR A 50 -5.27 -6.52 7.40
C TYR A 50 -4.20 -6.77 8.45
N THR A 51 -4.59 -7.32 9.59
CA THR A 51 -3.62 -7.88 10.52
C THR A 51 -3.09 -9.18 9.92
N VAL A 52 -2.00 -9.70 10.49
CA VAL A 52 -1.47 -10.99 10.00
C VAL A 52 -2.42 -12.13 10.31
N GLN A 53 -3.40 -11.95 11.21
CA GLN A 53 -4.40 -12.96 11.47
C GLN A 53 -5.58 -12.87 10.49
N GLY A 54 -5.58 -11.90 9.61
CA GLY A 54 -6.63 -11.76 8.61
C GLY A 54 -7.75 -10.82 8.97
N GLU A 55 -7.60 -10.06 10.04
CA GLU A 55 -8.64 -9.13 10.45
C GLU A 55 -8.54 -7.84 9.63
N LEU A 56 -9.63 -7.40 9.04
CA LEU A 56 -9.65 -6.19 8.22
C LEU A 56 -9.56 -4.96 9.11
N LEU A 57 -8.60 -4.11 8.86
CA LEU A 57 -8.40 -2.89 9.62
C LEU A 57 -8.86 -1.66 8.87
N ALA A 58 -8.67 -1.62 7.58
CA ALA A 58 -9.05 -0.47 6.77
C ALA A 58 -9.28 -0.90 5.35
N VAL A 59 -10.17 -0.21 4.65
CA VAL A 59 -10.42 -0.51 3.25
C VAL A 59 -10.82 0.75 2.51
N TYR A 60 -10.24 0.92 1.32
CA TYR A 60 -10.72 1.85 0.34
C TYR A 60 -11.43 0.96 -0.68
N PRO A 61 -12.77 0.98 -0.71
CA PRO A 61 -13.54 0.00 -1.48
C PRO A 61 -13.29 0.13 -2.97
N LYS A 62 -13.59 -0.93 -3.67
CA LYS A 62 -13.41 -0.99 -5.11
C LYS A 62 -14.09 0.21 -5.77
N LYS A 63 -13.36 0.87 -6.63
CA LYS A 63 -13.82 2.07 -7.28
C LYS A 63 -13.12 2.22 -8.60
N GLU A 64 -13.84 2.66 -9.60
CA GLU A 64 -13.22 2.92 -10.88
C GLU A 64 -12.51 4.26 -10.83
N MET A 65 -11.23 4.28 -11.20
CA MET A 65 -10.39 5.45 -11.10
C MET A 65 -9.88 5.82 -12.48
N ARG A 66 -9.76 7.13 -12.73
CA ARG A 66 -9.23 7.62 -13.99
C ARG A 66 -7.71 7.58 -13.93
N PRO A 67 -7.05 7.65 -15.11
CA PRO A 67 -5.59 7.78 -15.13
C PRO A 67 -5.16 8.99 -14.31
N GLY A 68 -4.03 8.87 -13.63
CA GLY A 68 -3.50 9.94 -12.81
C GLY A 68 -2.71 9.40 -11.64
N GLN A 69 -2.23 10.32 -10.81
CA GLN A 69 -1.50 9.97 -9.62
C GLN A 69 -2.40 10.05 -8.41
N TYR A 70 -2.30 9.07 -7.52
CA TYR A 70 -3.15 8.98 -6.35
C TYR A 70 -2.33 8.68 -5.11
N ARG A 71 -2.85 9.05 -3.97
CA ARG A 71 -2.21 8.85 -2.70
C ARG A 71 -3.25 8.58 -1.66
N GLU A 72 -3.11 7.45 -0.95
CA GLU A 72 -4.00 7.10 0.15
C GLU A 72 -3.18 6.96 1.42
N SER A 73 -3.75 7.34 2.54
CA SER A 73 -3.04 7.31 3.80
C SER A 73 -3.89 6.55 4.81
N ILE A 74 -3.31 5.54 5.44
CA ILE A 74 -4.01 4.69 6.39
C ILE A 74 -3.31 4.81 7.73
N THR A 75 -4.06 5.07 8.80
CA THR A 75 -3.48 5.16 10.13
C THR A 75 -3.11 3.76 10.61
N ILE A 76 -1.90 3.61 11.12
CA ILE A 76 -1.41 2.33 11.62
C ILE A 76 -0.70 2.54 12.94
N ASP A 77 -0.42 1.44 13.63
CA ASP A 77 0.43 1.46 14.81
C ASP A 77 1.87 1.53 14.30
N PRO A 78 2.64 2.54 14.66
CA PRO A 78 3.99 2.70 14.12
C PRO A 78 5.02 1.75 14.73
N SER A 79 4.62 0.92 15.69
CA SER A 79 5.56 0.02 16.34
C SER A 79 6.21 -0.90 15.31
N PRO A 80 7.54 -1.08 15.36
CA PRO A 80 8.21 -1.97 14.40
C PRO A 80 7.89 -3.44 14.63
N PHE A 81 7.24 -3.77 15.76
CA PHE A 81 6.88 -5.15 16.03
C PHE A 81 5.50 -5.49 15.50
N ARG A 82 4.76 -4.51 15.00
CA ARG A 82 3.44 -4.74 14.48
C ARG A 82 3.55 -5.00 12.99
N HIS A 83 2.93 -6.07 12.51
CA HIS A 83 2.97 -6.42 11.10
C HIS A 83 1.58 -6.41 10.50
N TYR A 84 1.51 -6.14 9.23
CA TYR A 84 0.24 -6.01 8.51
C TYR A 84 0.35 -6.68 7.15
N ILE A 85 -0.79 -6.93 6.56
CA ILE A 85 -0.86 -7.38 5.17
C ILE A 85 -1.53 -6.25 4.40
N LEU A 86 -0.82 -5.67 3.45
CA LEU A 86 -1.36 -4.65 2.57
C LEU A 86 -1.79 -5.34 1.28
N ARG A 87 -3.05 -5.17 0.92
CA ARG A 87 -3.61 -5.82 -0.25
C ARG A 87 -4.08 -4.78 -1.23
N LEU A 88 -3.72 -4.96 -2.49
CA LEU A 88 -4.11 -4.07 -3.57
C LEU A 88 -4.78 -4.92 -4.63
N VAL A 89 -5.96 -4.53 -5.08
CA VAL A 89 -6.66 -5.23 -6.16
C VAL A 89 -6.85 -4.24 -7.29
N VAL A 90 -6.31 -4.55 -8.46
CA VAL A 90 -6.42 -3.69 -9.64
C VAL A 90 -7.00 -4.52 -10.75
N ASN A 91 -8.18 -4.12 -11.23
CA ASN A 91 -8.89 -4.81 -12.30
C ASN A 91 -9.02 -6.30 -12.01
N GLY A 92 -9.32 -6.62 -10.76
CA GLY A 92 -9.51 -8.00 -10.35
C GLY A 92 -8.26 -8.77 -10.04
N LYS A 93 -7.08 -8.18 -10.27
CA LYS A 93 -5.83 -8.86 -9.97
C LYS A 93 -5.35 -8.43 -8.59
N THR A 94 -5.04 -9.39 -7.74
CA THR A 94 -4.71 -9.15 -6.35
C THR A 94 -3.21 -9.19 -6.14
N TYR A 95 -2.71 -8.20 -5.38
CA TYR A 95 -1.32 -8.14 -4.98
C TYR A 95 -1.33 -8.01 -3.47
N GLY A 96 -0.40 -8.66 -2.79
CA GLY A 96 -0.32 -8.59 -1.34
C GLY A 96 1.12 -8.48 -0.88
N GLU A 97 1.33 -7.69 0.17
CA GLU A 97 2.65 -7.53 0.76
C GLU A 97 2.52 -7.56 2.27
N LYS A 98 3.42 -8.31 2.92
CA LYS A 98 3.48 -8.28 4.36
C LYS A 98 4.45 -7.17 4.73
N ILE A 99 4.02 -6.30 5.57
CA ILE A 99 4.81 -5.12 5.93
C ILE A 99 4.98 -4.99 7.43
#